data_464aa32e1d462fd43de66f803b3c6336
#
_entry.id   464aa32e1d462fd43de66f803b3c6336
#
_cell.length_a   1.000
_cell.length_b   1.000
_cell.length_c   1.000
_cell.angle_alpha   90.00
_cell.angle_beta   90.00
_cell.angle_gamma   90.00
#
_symmetry.space_group_name_H-M   'P 1'
#
loop_
_entity.id
_entity.type
_entity.pdbx_description
1 polymer ?
#
loop_
_entity_poly.entity_id
_entity_poly.type
_entity_poly.pdbx_seq_one_letter_code
_entity_poly.pdbx_strand_id
1 'polypeptide(L)'
;MYFIANWKMFGDIKSLNSINNVIKFSKSSKNKKFKLIYCPPYTLLNTFNKKIQNSKIILGAQNCHHEESSGPYTGSISSKMLKKIGVKYVIIGHSENRSTGETDDDINKKIKSSIKNNLNIIFCFGETLKQKRKKDTNRVLIKQISRALKGVKKKDRILFAYEPIWSIGT
;
A
#
# COMPACT_ATOMS: atom_id res chain seq x y z
N MET A 1 13.12 9.39 -4.87
CA MET A 1 11.75 9.88 -4.64
C MET A 1 10.74 8.82 -5.04
N TYR A 2 9.61 8.68 -4.33
CA TYR A 2 8.52 7.75 -4.64
C TYR A 2 7.27 8.54 -4.99
N PHE A 3 6.63 8.19 -6.11
CA PHE A 3 5.29 8.63 -6.47
C PHE A 3 4.37 7.43 -6.38
N ILE A 4 3.38 7.49 -5.49
CA ILE A 4 2.49 6.38 -5.17
C ILE A 4 1.06 6.78 -5.49
N ALA A 5 0.44 6.10 -6.45
CA ALA A 5 -0.94 6.34 -6.86
C ALA A 5 -1.84 5.25 -6.27
N ASN A 6 -2.56 5.57 -5.20
CA ASN A 6 -3.63 4.74 -4.67
C ASN A 6 -4.93 5.08 -5.41
N TRP A 7 -5.42 4.15 -6.22
CA TRP A 7 -6.68 4.34 -6.95
C TRP A 7 -7.91 4.20 -6.07
N LYS A 8 -7.72 3.73 -4.83
CA LYS A 8 -8.85 3.45 -3.93
C LYS A 8 -9.89 2.54 -4.62
N MET A 9 -11.17 2.79 -4.41
CA MET A 9 -12.27 2.02 -5.03
C MET A 9 -12.72 2.67 -6.36
N PHE A 10 -11.76 3.06 -7.21
CA PHE A 10 -12.03 3.64 -8.53
C PHE A 10 -11.38 2.83 -9.65
N GLY A 11 -12.02 2.85 -10.80
CA GLY A 11 -11.48 2.31 -12.03
C GLY A 11 -12.09 0.98 -12.46
N ASP A 12 -12.10 0.81 -13.75
CA ASP A 12 -12.51 -0.38 -14.51
C ASP A 12 -11.45 -0.71 -15.57
N ILE A 13 -11.75 -1.68 -16.47
CA ILE A 13 -10.82 -2.06 -17.53
C ILE A 13 -10.52 -0.88 -18.48
N LYS A 14 -11.52 -0.01 -18.76
CA LYS A 14 -11.31 1.17 -19.63
C LYS A 14 -10.38 2.19 -18.97
N SER A 15 -10.43 2.32 -17.65
CA SER A 15 -9.56 3.21 -16.87
C SER A 15 -8.08 2.92 -17.03
N LEU A 16 -7.72 1.69 -17.43
CA LEU A 16 -6.33 1.33 -17.72
C LEU A 16 -5.72 2.14 -18.87
N ASN A 17 -6.54 2.76 -19.73
CA ASN A 17 -6.02 3.60 -20.81
C ASN A 17 -5.41 4.90 -20.30
N SER A 18 -5.83 5.38 -19.13
CA SER A 18 -5.29 6.60 -18.50
C SER A 18 -3.79 6.53 -18.22
N ILE A 19 -3.24 5.31 -18.02
CA ILE A 19 -1.81 5.16 -17.73
C ILE A 19 -0.89 5.11 -18.96
N ASN A 20 -1.43 5.14 -20.19
CA ASN A 20 -0.61 5.03 -21.41
C ASN A 20 0.46 6.13 -21.48
N ASN A 21 0.10 7.37 -21.12
CA ASN A 21 1.06 8.48 -21.10
C ASN A 21 2.12 8.31 -20.01
N VAL A 22 1.74 7.76 -18.86
CA VAL A 22 2.68 7.45 -17.76
C VAL A 22 3.64 6.33 -18.17
N ILE A 23 3.17 5.32 -18.90
CA ILE A 23 4.01 4.26 -19.46
C ILE A 23 5.05 4.87 -20.43
N LYS A 24 4.62 5.71 -21.37
CA LYS A 24 5.50 6.41 -22.30
C LYS A 24 6.54 7.26 -21.55
N PHE A 25 6.10 8.06 -20.60
CA PHE A 25 6.98 8.86 -19.74
C PHE A 25 7.99 7.99 -18.98
N SER A 26 7.55 6.89 -18.38
CA SER A 26 8.42 5.99 -17.60
C SER A 26 9.53 5.36 -18.45
N LYS A 27 9.26 5.11 -19.75
CA LYS A 27 10.24 4.56 -20.71
C LYS A 27 11.25 5.62 -21.16
N SER A 28 10.78 6.83 -21.49
CA SER A 28 11.58 7.92 -22.03
C SER A 28 12.45 8.62 -20.98
N SER A 29 12.06 8.56 -19.71
CA SER A 29 12.78 9.24 -18.65
C SER A 29 14.20 8.67 -18.47
N LYS A 30 15.20 9.51 -18.76
CA LYS A 30 16.61 9.26 -18.45
C LYS A 30 16.90 9.37 -16.94
N ASN A 31 16.03 10.07 -16.23
CA ASN A 31 16.21 10.36 -14.81
C ASN A 31 15.74 9.17 -13.95
N LYS A 32 16.68 8.39 -13.42
CA LYS A 32 16.43 7.18 -12.61
C LYS A 32 16.15 7.44 -11.13
N LYS A 33 16.03 8.73 -10.72
CA LYS A 33 15.94 9.10 -9.29
C LYS A 33 14.55 8.93 -8.66
N PHE A 34 13.55 8.44 -9.39
CA PHE A 34 12.20 8.23 -8.88
C PHE A 34 11.66 6.82 -9.15
N LYS A 35 10.72 6.39 -8.33
CA LYS A 35 9.95 5.14 -8.50
C LYS A 35 8.47 5.50 -8.60
N LEU A 36 7.79 4.93 -9.60
CA LEU A 36 6.35 5.08 -9.82
C LEU A 36 5.66 3.79 -9.35
N ILE A 37 4.82 3.90 -8.34
CA ILE A 37 4.06 2.77 -7.80
C ILE A 37 2.57 3.05 -8.02
N TYR A 38 1.88 2.09 -8.64
CA TYR A 38 0.44 2.18 -8.86
C TYR A 38 -0.27 1.05 -8.12
N CYS A 39 -1.28 1.41 -7.34
CA CYS A 39 -2.09 0.49 -6.54
C CYS A 39 -3.55 0.53 -7.02
N PRO A 40 -3.87 -0.17 -8.13
CA PRO A 40 -5.24 -0.28 -8.61
C PRO A 40 -6.07 -1.24 -7.73
N PRO A 41 -7.42 -1.27 -7.87
CA PRO A 41 -8.26 -2.27 -7.23
C PRO A 41 -7.85 -3.71 -7.54
N TYR A 42 -8.15 -4.65 -6.66
CA TYR A 42 -7.79 -6.07 -6.81
C TYR A 42 -8.24 -6.66 -8.15
N THR A 43 -9.44 -6.28 -8.60
CA THR A 43 -10.04 -6.72 -9.87
C THR A 43 -9.21 -6.36 -11.10
N LEU A 44 -8.34 -5.36 -10.98
CA LEU A 44 -7.51 -4.87 -12.09
C LEU A 44 -6.05 -5.32 -12.00
N LEU A 45 -5.58 -5.84 -10.87
CA LEU A 45 -4.16 -6.09 -10.61
C LEU A 45 -3.48 -6.92 -11.72
N ASN A 46 -4.10 -8.04 -12.13
CA ASN A 46 -3.51 -8.91 -13.15
C ASN A 46 -3.44 -8.23 -14.53
N THR A 47 -4.52 -7.59 -14.94
CA THR A 47 -4.59 -6.87 -16.23
C THR A 47 -3.64 -5.67 -16.22
N PHE A 48 -3.58 -4.94 -15.11
CA PHE A 48 -2.65 -3.84 -14.93
C PHE A 48 -1.20 -4.32 -15.02
N ASN A 49 -0.86 -5.43 -14.35
CA ASN A 49 0.49 -5.99 -14.40
C ASN A 49 0.92 -6.30 -15.85
N LYS A 50 0.05 -6.96 -16.62
CA LYS A 50 0.32 -7.25 -18.04
C LYS A 50 0.56 -5.98 -18.84
N LYS A 51 -0.21 -4.92 -18.59
CA LYS A 51 -0.11 -3.64 -19.31
C LYS A 51 1.20 -2.91 -19.04
N ILE A 52 1.76 -3.01 -17.84
CA ILE A 52 2.97 -2.28 -17.42
C ILE A 52 4.28 -3.07 -17.60
N GLN A 53 4.24 -4.33 -18.05
CA GLN A 53 5.41 -5.24 -18.12
C GLN A 53 6.66 -4.60 -18.75
N ASN A 54 6.51 -3.81 -19.78
CA ASN A 54 7.61 -3.15 -20.48
C ASN A 54 7.79 -1.68 -20.05
N SER A 55 7.50 -1.35 -18.81
CA SER A 55 7.63 0.00 -18.25
C SER A 55 8.43 -0.01 -16.95
N LYS A 56 8.74 1.19 -16.42
CA LYS A 56 9.37 1.34 -15.10
C LYS A 56 8.33 1.50 -13.97
N ILE A 57 7.04 1.30 -14.27
CA ILE A 57 5.97 1.35 -13.29
C ILE A 57 6.01 0.08 -12.43
N ILE A 58 5.83 0.24 -11.15
CA ILE A 58 5.83 -0.84 -10.16
C ILE A 58 4.39 -1.09 -9.72
N LEU A 59 3.97 -2.35 -9.76
CA LEU A 59 2.66 -2.75 -9.26
C LEU A 59 2.64 -2.79 -7.73
N GLY A 60 1.67 -2.09 -7.13
CA GLY A 60 1.30 -2.15 -5.73
C GLY A 60 -0.12 -2.71 -5.56
N ALA A 61 -0.44 -3.14 -4.35
CA ALA A 61 -1.79 -3.51 -3.92
C ALA A 61 -2.27 -2.59 -2.80
N GLN A 62 -3.59 -2.44 -2.66
CA GLN A 62 -4.20 -1.49 -1.72
C GLN A 62 -4.31 -2.02 -0.29
N ASN A 63 -4.27 -3.34 -0.10
CA ASN A 63 -4.31 -4.03 1.19
C ASN A 63 -3.92 -5.50 1.00
N CYS A 64 -3.86 -6.28 2.08
CA CYS A 64 -3.83 -7.74 2.08
C CYS A 64 -4.43 -8.29 3.36
N HIS A 65 -4.74 -9.58 3.39
CA HIS A 65 -5.08 -10.30 4.61
C HIS A 65 -3.83 -10.53 5.47
N HIS A 66 -4.00 -10.71 6.78
CA HIS A 66 -2.88 -10.98 7.67
C HIS A 66 -2.34 -12.41 7.56
N GLU A 67 -3.15 -13.36 7.11
CA GLU A 67 -2.67 -14.70 6.78
C GLU A 67 -1.78 -14.66 5.53
N GLU A 68 -0.67 -15.38 5.59
CA GLU A 68 0.38 -15.30 4.58
C GLU A 68 0.11 -16.10 3.31
N SER A 69 -0.74 -17.12 3.41
CA SER A 69 -1.01 -18.07 2.32
C SER A 69 -2.51 -18.34 2.14
N SER A 70 -2.84 -19.48 1.59
CA SER A 70 -4.23 -19.94 1.40
C SER A 70 -4.86 -20.39 2.71
N GLY A 71 -6.17 -20.24 2.83
CA GLY A 71 -6.94 -20.67 4.01
C GLY A 71 -8.45 -20.40 3.84
N PRO A 72 -9.26 -20.73 4.83
CA PRO A 72 -10.72 -20.56 4.81
C PRO A 72 -11.13 -19.10 5.10
N TYR A 73 -10.68 -18.17 4.26
CA TYR A 73 -10.90 -16.72 4.41
C TYR A 73 -11.59 -16.18 3.15
N THR A 74 -12.87 -16.53 2.97
CA THR A 74 -13.66 -16.19 1.78
C THR A 74 -13.59 -14.70 1.45
N GLY A 75 -13.23 -14.38 0.21
CA GLY A 75 -13.09 -13.01 -0.28
C GLY A 75 -11.79 -12.31 0.07
N SER A 76 -10.95 -12.87 0.94
CA SER A 76 -9.67 -12.27 1.34
C SER A 76 -8.55 -12.58 0.34
N ILE A 77 -7.60 -11.65 0.24
CA ILE A 77 -6.43 -11.75 -0.65
C ILE A 77 -5.15 -11.79 0.20
N SER A 78 -4.41 -12.91 0.15
CA SER A 78 -3.17 -13.05 0.91
C SER A 78 -2.00 -12.35 0.23
N SER A 79 -0.96 -12.01 1.01
CA SER A 79 0.29 -11.45 0.49
C SER A 79 0.99 -12.40 -0.50
N LYS A 80 0.85 -13.73 -0.33
CA LYS A 80 1.36 -14.74 -1.27
C LYS A 80 0.64 -14.69 -2.62
N MET A 81 -0.70 -14.54 -2.63
CA MET A 81 -1.49 -14.36 -3.86
C MET A 81 -1.05 -13.10 -4.61
N LEU A 82 -0.90 -11.99 -3.91
CA LEU A 82 -0.42 -10.73 -4.47
C LEU A 82 0.97 -10.87 -5.10
N LYS A 83 1.90 -11.53 -4.40
CA LYS A 83 3.24 -11.77 -4.92
C LYS A 83 3.24 -12.55 -6.22
N LYS A 84 2.40 -13.60 -6.31
CA LYS A 84 2.30 -14.45 -7.51
C LYS A 84 1.84 -13.69 -8.76
N ILE A 85 1.00 -12.67 -8.62
CA ILE A 85 0.55 -11.83 -9.74
C ILE A 85 1.45 -10.62 -10.00
N GLY A 86 2.66 -10.58 -9.43
CA GLY A 86 3.67 -9.57 -9.75
C GLY A 86 3.67 -8.33 -8.86
N VAL A 87 2.83 -8.25 -7.83
CA VAL A 87 2.83 -7.14 -6.86
C VAL A 87 4.19 -7.06 -6.16
N LYS A 88 4.71 -5.84 -6.00
CA LYS A 88 5.97 -5.56 -5.30
C LYS A 88 5.78 -4.76 -4.02
N TYR A 89 4.73 -3.96 -3.94
CA TYR A 89 4.39 -3.12 -2.79
C TYR A 89 2.96 -3.39 -2.33
N VAL A 90 2.68 -3.20 -1.04
CA VAL A 90 1.32 -3.26 -0.50
C VAL A 90 1.11 -2.11 0.48
N ILE A 91 -0.02 -1.42 0.36
CA ILE A 91 -0.47 -0.40 1.31
C ILE A 91 -1.03 -1.13 2.53
N ILE A 92 -0.60 -0.75 3.72
CA ILE A 92 -1.08 -1.34 4.98
C ILE A 92 -1.32 -0.22 5.99
N GLY A 93 -2.44 -0.29 6.70
CA GLY A 93 -2.79 0.67 7.75
C GLY A 93 -3.36 1.99 7.23
N HIS A 94 -3.85 2.02 5.97
CA HIS A 94 -4.51 3.19 5.41
C HIS A 94 -5.70 3.61 6.27
N SER A 95 -5.93 4.93 6.42
CA SER A 95 -6.98 5.48 7.29
C SER A 95 -8.38 4.91 7.00
N GLU A 96 -8.72 4.64 5.75
CA GLU A 96 -10.00 4.05 5.36
C GLU A 96 -10.17 2.63 5.93
N ASN A 97 -9.12 1.79 5.92
CA ASN A 97 -9.18 0.45 6.54
C ASN A 97 -9.23 0.54 8.07
N ARG A 98 -8.50 1.48 8.66
CA ARG A 98 -8.58 1.72 10.11
C ARG A 98 -9.97 2.17 10.55
N SER A 99 -10.64 2.98 9.76
CA SER A 99 -12.01 3.44 10.06
C SER A 99 -13.05 2.32 10.01
N THR A 100 -12.76 1.24 9.28
CA THR A 100 -13.60 0.02 9.22
C THR A 100 -13.15 -1.08 10.20
N GLY A 101 -12.28 -0.77 11.15
CA GLY A 101 -11.93 -1.66 12.26
C GLY A 101 -10.55 -2.30 12.20
N GLU A 102 -9.70 -1.96 11.22
CA GLU A 102 -8.32 -2.50 11.18
C GLU A 102 -7.49 -1.97 12.36
N THR A 103 -7.02 -2.89 13.20
CA THR A 103 -6.24 -2.57 14.41
C THR A 103 -4.73 -2.50 14.12
N ASP A 104 -3.96 -1.89 15.04
CA ASP A 104 -2.49 -1.89 14.95
C ASP A 104 -1.90 -3.32 15.02
N ASP A 105 -2.58 -4.25 15.70
CA ASP A 105 -2.17 -5.65 15.77
C ASP A 105 -2.41 -6.38 14.44
N ASP A 106 -3.53 -6.11 13.76
CA ASP A 106 -3.78 -6.62 12.41
C ASP A 106 -2.74 -6.09 11.43
N ILE A 107 -2.44 -4.80 11.52
CA ILE A 107 -1.40 -4.14 10.72
C ILE A 107 -0.05 -4.81 10.95
N ASN A 108 0.33 -5.09 12.19
CA ASN A 108 1.57 -5.79 12.51
C ASN A 108 1.65 -7.18 11.86
N LYS A 109 0.56 -7.97 11.95
CA LYS A 109 0.45 -9.29 11.31
C LYS A 109 0.57 -9.16 9.78
N LYS A 110 -0.15 -8.21 9.15
CA LYS A 110 -0.08 -7.93 7.71
C LYS A 110 1.33 -7.55 7.25
N ILE A 111 2.02 -6.69 7.99
CA ILE A 111 3.41 -6.30 7.69
C ILE A 111 4.32 -7.54 7.72
N LYS A 112 4.23 -8.37 8.76
CA LYS A 112 5.05 -9.59 8.91
C LYS A 112 4.79 -10.57 7.76
N SER A 113 3.52 -10.85 7.45
CA SER A 113 3.15 -11.78 6.38
C SER A 113 3.61 -11.28 5.00
N SER A 114 3.49 -9.98 4.76
CA SER A 114 3.91 -9.37 3.50
C SER A 114 5.43 -9.40 3.33
N ILE A 115 6.19 -9.09 4.37
CA ILE A 115 7.66 -9.18 4.35
C ILE A 115 8.11 -10.63 4.12
N LYS A 116 7.47 -11.61 4.74
CA LYS A 116 7.77 -13.04 4.56
C LYS A 116 7.56 -13.47 3.11
N ASN A 117 6.56 -12.92 2.43
CA ASN A 117 6.32 -13.12 1.00
C ASN A 117 7.10 -12.16 0.08
N ASN A 118 8.16 -11.51 0.59
CA ASN A 118 9.03 -10.61 -0.18
C ASN A 118 8.29 -9.44 -0.85
N LEU A 119 7.27 -8.89 -0.20
CA LEU A 119 6.67 -7.60 -0.55
C LEU A 119 7.35 -6.46 0.21
N ASN A 120 7.35 -5.27 -0.37
CA ASN A 120 7.65 -4.03 0.32
C ASN A 120 6.34 -3.40 0.81
N ILE A 121 6.43 -2.64 1.89
CA ILE A 121 5.28 -2.08 2.58
C ILE A 121 5.22 -0.58 2.36
N ILE A 122 4.03 -0.06 2.09
CA ILE A 122 3.70 1.35 2.24
C ILE A 122 2.85 1.42 3.50
N PHE A 123 3.50 1.72 4.64
CA PHE A 123 2.85 1.77 5.94
C PHE A 123 2.25 3.14 6.17
N CYS A 124 0.91 3.21 6.18
CA CYS A 124 0.16 4.43 6.43
C CYS A 124 -0.14 4.59 7.92
N PHE A 125 0.07 5.80 8.42
CA PHE A 125 -0.20 6.17 9.80
C PHE A 125 -0.48 7.67 9.89
N GLY A 126 -1.29 8.06 10.87
CA GLY A 126 -1.66 9.46 11.04
C GLY A 126 -2.72 9.64 12.11
N GLU A 127 -2.87 10.86 12.57
CA GLU A 127 -3.83 11.26 13.60
C GLU A 127 -5.08 11.89 13.01
N THR A 128 -6.18 11.84 13.78
CA THR A 128 -7.43 12.53 13.49
C THR A 128 -7.35 14.01 13.87
N LEU A 129 -8.25 14.84 13.34
CA LEU A 129 -8.35 16.26 13.72
C LEU A 129 -8.57 16.43 15.24
N LYS A 130 -9.39 15.57 15.86
CA LYS A 130 -9.62 15.58 17.30
C LYS A 130 -8.33 15.35 18.09
N GLN A 131 -7.49 14.42 17.67
CA GLN A 131 -6.19 14.12 18.30
C GLN A 131 -5.21 15.28 18.10
N LYS A 132 -5.16 15.87 16.89
CA LYS A 132 -4.34 17.05 16.62
C LYS A 132 -4.73 18.23 17.52
N ARG A 133 -6.03 18.55 17.62
CA ARG A 133 -6.53 19.63 18.48
C ARG A 133 -6.17 19.43 19.95
N LYS A 134 -6.11 18.17 20.41
CA LYS A 134 -5.67 17.79 21.76
C LYS A 134 -4.14 17.78 21.92
N LYS A 135 -3.35 18.14 20.90
CA LYS A 135 -1.88 18.09 20.87
C LYS A 135 -1.31 16.66 21.10
N ASP A 136 -2.09 15.64 20.75
CA ASP A 136 -1.75 14.21 20.93
C ASP A 136 -0.99 13.61 19.73
N THR A 137 -0.69 14.37 18.68
CA THR A 137 -0.08 13.87 17.42
C THR A 137 1.09 12.93 17.70
N ASN A 138 2.13 13.40 18.39
CA ASN A 138 3.33 12.58 18.63
C ASN A 138 3.02 11.27 19.36
N ARG A 139 2.16 11.32 20.38
CA ARG A 139 1.74 10.13 21.14
C ARG A 139 1.03 9.11 20.24
N VAL A 140 0.15 9.58 19.38
CA VAL A 140 -0.60 8.73 18.44
C VAL A 140 0.34 8.09 17.42
N LEU A 141 1.22 8.88 16.79
CA LEU A 141 2.16 8.38 15.78
C LEU A 141 3.14 7.36 16.38
N ILE A 142 3.73 7.66 17.54
CA ILE A 142 4.63 6.73 18.24
C ILE A 142 3.90 5.43 18.57
N LYS A 143 2.65 5.48 19.06
CA LYS A 143 1.85 4.31 19.37
C LYS A 143 1.59 3.46 18.13
N GLN A 144 1.13 4.07 17.03
CA GLN A 144 0.86 3.35 15.77
C GLN A 144 2.12 2.69 15.21
N ILE A 145 3.24 3.43 15.16
CA ILE A 145 4.50 2.92 14.63
C ILE A 145 5.06 1.80 15.53
N SER A 146 5.11 2.00 16.84
CA SER A 146 5.67 1.02 17.76
C SER A 146 4.89 -0.31 17.76
N ARG A 147 3.55 -0.25 17.72
CA ARG A 147 2.70 -1.44 17.65
C ARG A 147 2.82 -2.14 16.30
N ALA A 148 2.68 -1.40 15.21
CA ALA A 148 2.76 -1.95 13.86
C ALA A 148 4.12 -2.61 13.57
N LEU A 149 5.21 -2.12 14.16
CA LEU A 149 6.56 -2.63 13.94
C LEU A 149 7.09 -3.57 15.03
N LYS A 150 6.26 -3.96 16.00
CA LYS A 150 6.66 -4.88 17.07
C LYS A 150 7.16 -6.20 16.50
N GLY A 151 8.44 -6.53 16.74
CA GLY A 151 9.09 -7.76 16.26
C GLY A 151 9.34 -7.82 14.74
N VAL A 152 9.23 -6.71 14.02
CA VAL A 152 9.57 -6.63 12.58
C VAL A 152 11.09 -6.41 12.44
N LYS A 153 11.78 -7.37 11.79
CA LYS A 153 13.25 -7.34 11.59
C LYS A 153 13.69 -6.56 10.34
N LYS A 154 12.99 -6.74 9.20
CA LYS A 154 13.35 -6.14 7.89
C LYS A 154 12.66 -4.80 7.67
N LYS A 155 13.09 -3.77 8.41
CA LYS A 155 12.51 -2.41 8.34
C LYS A 155 12.91 -1.65 7.06
N ASP A 156 13.96 -2.05 6.39
CA ASP A 156 14.41 -1.54 5.09
C ASP A 156 13.39 -1.73 3.96
N ARG A 157 12.44 -2.66 4.16
CA ARG A 157 11.31 -2.90 3.23
C ARG A 157 10.10 -2.01 3.46
N ILE A 158 10.15 -1.06 4.39
CA ILE A 158 8.99 -0.25 4.79
C ILE A 158 9.21 1.20 4.36
N LEU A 159 8.28 1.69 3.55
CA LEU A 159 8.09 3.12 3.30
C LEU A 159 7.07 3.65 4.31
N PHE A 160 7.44 4.68 5.02
CA PHE A 160 6.58 5.36 5.98
C PHE A 160 5.76 6.43 5.27
N ALA A 161 4.44 6.27 5.24
CA ALA A 161 3.49 7.21 4.65
C ALA A 161 2.71 7.89 5.78
N TYR A 162 3.18 9.06 6.20
CA TYR A 162 2.43 9.88 7.14
C TYR A 162 1.28 10.57 6.41
N GLU A 163 0.08 10.24 6.81
CA GLU A 163 -1.17 10.75 6.23
C GLU A 163 -2.05 11.32 7.35
N PRO A 164 -1.94 12.61 7.69
CA PRO A 164 -2.84 13.21 8.67
C PRO A 164 -4.28 13.09 8.15
N ILE A 165 -5.12 12.32 8.86
CA ILE A 165 -6.47 11.93 8.39
C ILE A 165 -7.33 13.15 8.06
N TRP A 166 -7.13 14.24 8.79
CA TRP A 166 -7.86 15.51 8.64
C TRP A 166 -7.49 16.28 7.37
N SER A 167 -6.44 15.89 6.65
CA SER A 167 -5.99 16.54 5.41
C SER A 167 -6.20 15.67 4.16
N ILE A 168 -6.83 14.50 4.31
CA ILE A 168 -7.09 13.62 3.18
C ILE A 168 -8.37 14.06 2.46
N GLY A 169 -8.25 14.36 1.15
CA GLY A 169 -9.40 14.73 0.33
C GLY A 169 -9.90 16.17 0.51
N THR A 170 -9.06 17.03 1.08
CA THR A 170 -9.31 18.48 1.18
C THR A 170 -8.60 19.22 0.05
#